data_fb5ef49a40f4c325a2f8fde557ae4a05
#
_entry.id   fb5ef49a40f4c325a2f8fde557ae4a05
#
_cell.length_a   1.000
_cell.length_b   1.000
_cell.length_c   1.000
_cell.angle_alpha   90.00
_cell.angle_beta   90.00
_cell.angle_gamma   90.00
#
_symmetry.space_group_name_H-M   'P 1'
#
loop_
_entity.id
_entity.type
_entity.pdbx_description
1 polymer ?
#
loop_
_entity_poly.entity_id
_entity_poly.type
_entity_poly.pdbx_seq_one_letter_code
_entity_poly.pdbx_strand_id
1 'polypeptide(L)'
;DLLGLSTLEMIESAVSHVLKRYHNVENPTYQQIKDYYDSTLHPDALDLNDEKVYKNIFHKGKFAGIFQFTNTGAQRLSRNSKPNDIIDISAITSIYRPGPLSAGVDKSYIKAKRNNTKNYLNDIIEEVTKETFGFMIFQEQIALLAHRLGDNISLEEGNNLRKLLTKKGTGKGFEEKDDIRLRFIRGCVDKSMSQEEAENIWQNFEYFSGYGFNKSHAVSYSILSYQCAWLFNYYPECWMAAF
;
A
#
# COMPACT_ATOMS: atom_id res chain seq x y z
N ASP A 1 -3.30 -12.04 -12.60
CA ASP A 1 -4.73 -11.73 -12.67
C ASP A 1 -5.13 -11.68 -14.13
N LEU A 2 -6.13 -12.45 -14.54
CA LEU A 2 -6.59 -12.50 -15.94
C LEU A 2 -7.76 -11.50 -16.18
N LEU A 3 -8.08 -10.68 -15.19
CA LEU A 3 -9.10 -9.65 -15.32
C LEU A 3 -8.52 -8.45 -16.08
N GLY A 4 -9.12 -8.12 -17.23
CA GLY A 4 -8.75 -6.92 -18.00
C GLY A 4 -9.01 -5.64 -17.19
N LEU A 5 -8.06 -4.73 -17.21
CA LEU A 5 -8.19 -3.40 -16.60
C LEU A 5 -8.33 -2.35 -17.70
N SER A 6 -9.48 -1.68 -17.78
CA SER A 6 -9.70 -0.57 -18.72
C SER A 6 -8.67 0.56 -18.58
N THR A 7 -8.08 0.70 -17.41
CA THR A 7 -6.98 1.65 -17.16
C THR A 7 -5.76 1.39 -18.04
N LEU A 8 -5.45 0.13 -18.35
CA LEU A 8 -4.33 -0.20 -19.25
C LEU A 8 -4.61 0.27 -20.69
N GLU A 9 -5.86 0.15 -21.15
CA GLU A 9 -6.29 0.68 -22.46
C GLU A 9 -6.19 2.21 -22.48
N MET A 10 -6.52 2.87 -21.37
CA MET A 10 -6.36 4.32 -21.24
C MET A 10 -4.88 4.73 -21.31
N ILE A 11 -3.99 4.01 -20.63
CA ILE A 11 -2.54 4.28 -20.70
C ILE A 11 -2.03 4.08 -22.12
N GLU A 12 -2.41 3.00 -22.81
CA GLU A 12 -2.05 2.73 -24.20
C GLU A 12 -2.54 3.86 -25.11
N SER A 13 -3.79 4.27 -24.98
CA SER A 13 -4.38 5.38 -25.73
C SER A 13 -3.65 6.70 -25.46
N ALA A 14 -3.35 7.01 -24.20
CA ALA A 14 -2.60 8.21 -23.83
C ALA A 14 -1.21 8.22 -24.44
N VAL A 15 -0.49 7.11 -24.39
CA VAL A 15 0.83 6.95 -25.04
C VAL A 15 0.72 7.13 -26.55
N SER A 16 -0.31 6.57 -27.19
CA SER A 16 -0.57 6.80 -28.62
C SER A 16 -0.73 8.31 -28.93
N HIS A 17 -1.49 9.03 -28.10
CA HIS A 17 -1.62 10.48 -28.26
C HIS A 17 -0.31 11.25 -28.01
N VAL A 18 0.51 10.81 -27.06
CA VAL A 18 1.84 11.40 -26.83
C VAL A 18 2.73 11.20 -28.04
N LEU A 19 2.78 9.99 -28.61
CA LEU A 19 3.58 9.70 -29.82
C LEU A 19 3.14 10.56 -31.00
N LYS A 20 1.83 10.72 -31.21
CA LYS A 20 1.29 11.58 -32.28
C LYS A 20 1.71 13.04 -32.08
N ARG A 21 1.51 13.58 -30.89
CA ARG A 21 1.64 15.01 -30.64
C ARG A 21 3.07 15.49 -30.43
N TYR A 22 3.88 14.67 -29.76
CA TYR A 22 5.22 15.09 -29.31
C TYR A 22 6.36 14.38 -30.04
N HIS A 23 6.08 13.25 -30.71
CA HIS A 23 7.09 12.48 -31.44
C HIS A 23 6.83 12.42 -32.96
N ASN A 24 5.81 13.12 -33.46
CA ASN A 24 5.44 13.19 -34.88
C ASN A 24 5.16 11.83 -35.52
N VAL A 25 4.61 10.87 -34.78
CA VAL A 25 4.20 9.55 -35.29
C VAL A 25 2.71 9.59 -35.57
N GLU A 26 2.30 9.77 -36.82
CA GLU A 26 0.87 9.90 -37.16
C GLU A 26 0.01 8.70 -36.77
N ASN A 27 0.51 7.49 -37.04
CA ASN A 27 -0.19 6.23 -36.74
C ASN A 27 0.72 5.31 -35.93
N PRO A 28 0.81 5.48 -34.59
CA PRO A 28 1.66 4.65 -33.76
C PRO A 28 1.29 3.18 -33.83
N THR A 29 2.25 2.32 -34.14
CA THR A 29 2.07 0.87 -34.05
C THR A 29 2.11 0.40 -32.60
N TYR A 30 1.55 -0.78 -32.33
CA TYR A 30 1.64 -1.40 -31.01
C TYR A 30 3.11 -1.48 -30.52
N GLN A 31 4.05 -1.83 -31.40
CA GLN A 31 5.47 -1.92 -31.02
C GLN A 31 6.03 -0.56 -30.59
N GLN A 32 5.70 0.51 -31.28
CA GLN A 32 6.14 1.86 -30.91
C GLN A 32 5.53 2.31 -29.57
N ILE A 33 4.26 1.99 -29.31
CA ILE A 33 3.61 2.26 -28.03
C ILE A 33 4.28 1.48 -26.92
N LYS A 34 4.56 0.19 -27.16
CA LYS A 34 5.24 -0.68 -26.21
C LYS A 34 6.67 -0.18 -25.92
N ASP A 35 7.45 0.18 -26.93
CA ASP A 35 8.81 0.68 -26.77
C ASP A 35 8.85 1.99 -25.96
N TYR A 36 7.86 2.88 -26.19
CA TYR A 36 7.69 4.08 -25.38
C TYR A 36 7.36 3.75 -23.93
N TYR A 37 6.41 2.83 -23.72
CA TYR A 37 6.05 2.36 -22.38
C TYR A 37 7.26 1.76 -21.66
N ASP A 38 7.97 0.84 -22.30
CA ASP A 38 9.11 0.14 -21.72
C ASP A 38 10.26 1.10 -21.32
N SER A 39 10.46 2.17 -22.11
CA SER A 39 11.53 3.15 -21.87
C SER A 39 11.14 4.28 -20.91
N THR A 40 9.84 4.50 -20.65
CA THR A 40 9.37 5.69 -19.95
C THR A 40 8.47 5.37 -18.75
N LEU A 41 7.51 4.47 -18.91
CA LEU A 41 6.48 4.17 -17.92
C LEU A 41 6.70 2.85 -17.19
N HIS A 42 7.54 1.95 -17.73
CA HIS A 42 7.86 0.70 -17.05
C HIS A 42 8.43 0.98 -15.65
N PRO A 43 8.07 0.21 -14.61
CA PRO A 43 8.52 0.47 -13.23
C PRO A 43 10.05 0.58 -13.07
N ASP A 44 10.83 -0.08 -13.93
CA ASP A 44 12.30 -0.01 -13.91
C ASP A 44 12.87 1.26 -14.59
N ALA A 45 12.05 1.96 -15.37
CA ALA A 45 12.43 3.18 -16.09
C ALA A 45 11.84 4.44 -15.45
N LEU A 46 10.64 4.33 -14.88
CA LEU A 46 9.88 5.45 -14.33
C LEU A 46 10.44 5.87 -12.96
N ASP A 47 10.75 7.15 -12.80
CA ASP A 47 11.06 7.70 -11.49
C ASP A 47 9.80 7.77 -10.61
N LEU A 48 9.70 6.81 -9.68
CA LEU A 48 8.58 6.72 -8.74
C LEU A 48 8.67 7.74 -7.59
N ASN A 49 9.74 8.55 -7.53
CA ASN A 49 9.95 9.56 -6.49
C ASN A 49 9.80 11.00 -7.00
N ASP A 50 9.29 11.19 -8.22
CA ASP A 50 9.07 12.53 -8.77
C ASP A 50 8.03 13.31 -7.94
N GLU A 51 8.51 14.23 -7.12
CA GLU A 51 7.69 15.08 -6.26
C GLU A 51 6.62 15.88 -7.02
N LYS A 52 6.86 16.23 -8.30
CA LYS A 52 5.91 17.01 -9.08
C LYS A 52 4.62 16.24 -9.31
N VAL A 53 4.72 14.92 -9.55
CA VAL A 53 3.58 14.05 -9.73
C VAL A 53 2.74 14.02 -8.44
N TYR A 54 3.37 13.80 -7.28
CA TYR A 54 2.66 13.81 -6.00
C TYR A 54 2.00 15.15 -5.71
N LYS A 55 2.77 16.26 -5.82
CA LYS A 55 2.29 17.61 -5.50
C LYS A 55 1.19 18.08 -6.46
N ASN A 56 1.34 17.84 -7.77
CA ASN A 56 0.43 18.37 -8.77
C ASN A 56 -0.84 17.54 -8.95
N ILE A 57 -0.78 16.24 -8.74
CA ILE A 57 -1.92 15.32 -8.93
C ILE A 57 -2.53 14.95 -7.58
N PHE A 58 -1.82 14.20 -6.75
CA PHE A 58 -2.38 13.63 -5.52
C PHE A 58 -2.70 14.70 -4.46
N HIS A 59 -1.80 15.68 -4.24
CA HIS A 59 -2.05 16.72 -3.23
C HIS A 59 -3.08 17.75 -3.70
N LYS A 60 -3.08 18.11 -4.99
CA LYS A 60 -4.05 19.07 -5.56
C LYS A 60 -5.40 18.45 -5.87
N GLY A 61 -5.49 17.12 -5.87
CA GLY A 61 -6.75 16.42 -6.11
C GLY A 61 -7.17 16.36 -7.57
N LYS A 62 -6.22 16.23 -8.48
CA LYS A 62 -6.48 16.03 -9.92
C LYS A 62 -6.60 14.53 -10.21
N PHE A 63 -7.80 13.98 -10.08
CA PHE A 63 -8.01 12.52 -10.11
C PHE A 63 -8.77 12.01 -11.34
N ALA A 64 -8.98 12.82 -12.39
CA ALA A 64 -9.65 12.38 -13.60
C ALA A 64 -8.92 11.17 -14.22
N GLY A 65 -9.59 10.02 -14.28
CA GLY A 65 -9.04 8.77 -14.80
C GLY A 65 -7.98 8.09 -13.95
N ILE A 66 -7.56 8.64 -12.81
CA ILE A 66 -6.52 8.03 -11.98
C ILE A 66 -7.05 6.75 -11.34
N PHE A 67 -6.39 5.64 -11.65
CA PHE A 67 -6.74 4.32 -11.12
C PHE A 67 -6.81 4.32 -9.60
N GLN A 68 -7.81 3.64 -9.03
CA GLN A 68 -8.11 3.57 -7.58
C GLN A 68 -8.61 4.89 -6.93
N PHE A 69 -8.61 6.03 -7.65
CA PHE A 69 -9.00 7.33 -7.12
C PHE A 69 -10.25 7.91 -7.82
N THR A 70 -11.12 7.07 -8.35
CA THR A 70 -12.39 7.49 -8.93
C THR A 70 -13.44 7.86 -7.88
N ASN A 71 -13.33 7.30 -6.67
CA ASN A 71 -14.25 7.55 -5.57
C ASN A 71 -13.86 8.81 -4.77
N THR A 72 -14.83 9.68 -4.49
CA THR A 72 -14.62 10.95 -3.78
C THR A 72 -14.03 10.78 -2.37
N GLY A 73 -14.32 9.67 -1.69
CA GLY A 73 -13.74 9.35 -0.39
C GLY A 73 -12.25 9.03 -0.48
N ALA A 74 -11.83 8.23 -1.48
CA ALA A 74 -10.42 7.95 -1.74
C ALA A 74 -9.65 9.23 -2.11
N GLN A 75 -10.26 10.08 -2.95
CA GLN A 75 -9.71 11.38 -3.30
C GLN A 75 -9.51 12.30 -2.09
N ARG A 76 -10.49 12.34 -1.19
CA ARG A 76 -10.41 13.11 0.05
C ARG A 76 -9.31 12.57 0.98
N LEU A 77 -9.21 11.24 1.12
CA LEU A 77 -8.17 10.60 1.91
C LEU A 77 -6.78 10.94 1.36
N SER A 78 -6.58 10.86 0.05
CA SER A 78 -5.33 11.23 -0.61
C SER A 78 -4.96 12.71 -0.37
N ARG A 79 -5.89 13.64 -0.60
CA ARG A 79 -5.63 15.06 -0.35
C ARG A 79 -5.27 15.37 1.10
N ASN A 80 -5.87 14.66 2.05
CA ASN A 80 -5.63 14.86 3.47
C ASN A 80 -4.32 14.23 3.94
N SER A 81 -3.94 13.08 3.42
CA SER A 81 -2.71 12.36 3.79
C SER A 81 -1.48 12.85 3.03
N LYS A 82 -1.67 13.49 1.86
CA LYS A 82 -0.58 14.02 1.01
C LYS A 82 0.51 12.97 0.78
N PRO A 83 0.28 11.94 -0.03
CA PRO A 83 1.27 10.91 -0.31
C PRO A 83 2.53 11.51 -0.94
N ASN A 84 3.70 10.98 -0.56
CA ASN A 84 5.00 11.43 -1.07
C ASN A 84 5.78 10.31 -1.77
N ASP A 85 5.31 9.09 -1.68
CA ASP A 85 5.91 7.90 -2.31
C ASP A 85 4.84 6.84 -2.62
N ILE A 86 5.29 5.76 -3.26
CA ILE A 86 4.42 4.63 -3.65
C ILE A 86 3.85 3.89 -2.43
N ILE A 87 4.59 3.82 -1.33
CA ILE A 87 4.10 3.16 -0.10
C ILE A 87 2.96 3.96 0.51
N ASP A 88 3.03 5.26 0.49
CA ASP A 88 1.93 6.14 0.91
C ASP A 88 0.66 5.90 0.07
N ILE A 89 0.79 5.83 -1.26
CA ILE A 89 -0.35 5.51 -2.14
C ILE A 89 -0.90 4.12 -1.80
N SER A 90 -0.02 3.15 -1.60
CA SER A 90 -0.39 1.76 -1.24
C SER A 90 -1.10 1.70 0.11
N ALA A 91 -0.64 2.47 1.10
CA ALA A 91 -1.30 2.58 2.40
C ALA A 91 -2.70 3.21 2.26
N ILE A 92 -2.83 4.31 1.51
CA ILE A 92 -4.11 5.00 1.29
C ILE A 92 -5.13 4.07 0.64
N THR A 93 -4.75 3.36 -0.43
CA THR A 93 -5.65 2.44 -1.12
C THR A 93 -6.00 1.22 -0.28
N SER A 94 -5.08 0.76 0.57
CA SER A 94 -5.31 -0.33 1.51
C SER A 94 -6.23 0.07 2.68
N ILE A 95 -6.14 1.31 3.16
CA ILE A 95 -7.00 1.85 4.22
C ILE A 95 -8.39 2.19 3.68
N TYR A 96 -8.50 2.64 2.42
CA TYR A 96 -9.78 3.02 1.83
C TYR A 96 -10.65 1.79 1.50
N ARG A 97 -11.09 1.10 2.53
CA ARG A 97 -12.01 -0.04 2.48
C ARG A 97 -12.97 0.02 3.68
N PRO A 98 -14.18 -0.58 3.58
CA PRO A 98 -15.20 -0.46 4.63
C PRO A 98 -14.71 -0.79 6.04
N GLY A 99 -13.93 -1.86 6.20
CA GLY A 99 -13.39 -2.29 7.49
C GLY A 99 -12.47 -1.24 8.15
N PRO A 100 -11.32 -0.90 7.55
CA PRO A 100 -10.40 0.10 8.11
C PRO A 100 -11.05 1.48 8.30
N LEU A 101 -11.95 1.89 7.40
CA LEU A 101 -12.66 3.17 7.52
C LEU A 101 -13.61 3.20 8.72
N SER A 102 -14.38 2.12 8.94
CA SER A 102 -15.29 2.04 10.09
C SER A 102 -14.53 2.01 11.42
N ALA A 103 -13.30 1.53 11.40
CA ALA A 103 -12.39 1.51 12.54
C ALA A 103 -11.62 2.84 12.77
N GLY A 104 -11.79 3.84 11.88
CA GLY A 104 -11.14 5.15 11.99
C GLY A 104 -9.63 5.13 11.70
N VAL A 105 -9.13 4.09 11.05
CA VAL A 105 -7.69 3.93 10.71
C VAL A 105 -7.22 5.08 9.82
N ASP A 106 -8.08 5.57 8.91
CA ASP A 106 -7.79 6.70 8.02
C ASP A 106 -7.42 7.97 8.79
N LYS A 107 -8.20 8.33 9.81
CA LYS A 107 -7.97 9.53 10.63
C LYS A 107 -6.68 9.40 11.45
N SER A 108 -6.48 8.24 12.03
CA SER A 108 -5.30 7.93 12.85
C SER A 108 -4.02 7.94 12.02
N TYR A 109 -4.05 7.34 10.82
CA TYR A 109 -2.95 7.36 9.87
C TYR A 109 -2.59 8.78 9.41
N ILE A 110 -3.57 9.59 9.02
CA ILE A 110 -3.34 10.99 8.64
C ILE A 110 -2.69 11.77 9.78
N LYS A 111 -3.18 11.59 11.01
CA LYS A 111 -2.63 12.26 12.19
C LYS A 111 -1.17 11.85 12.44
N ALA A 112 -0.88 10.57 12.42
CA ALA A 112 0.47 10.03 12.62
C ALA A 112 1.44 10.52 11.55
N LYS A 113 1.03 10.49 10.28
CA LYS A 113 1.83 10.99 9.16
C LYS A 113 2.13 12.48 9.27
N ARG A 114 1.13 13.32 9.58
CA ARG A 114 1.31 14.77 9.74
C ARG A 114 2.22 15.13 10.90
N ASN A 115 2.12 14.41 12.00
CA ASN A 115 2.93 14.64 13.19
C ASN A 115 4.32 14.01 13.09
N ASN A 116 4.61 13.27 12.03
CA ASN A 116 5.83 12.47 11.86
C ASN A 116 6.12 11.65 13.13
N THR A 117 5.09 10.95 13.62
CA THR A 117 5.15 10.20 14.88
C THR A 117 6.24 9.14 14.80
N LYS A 118 7.23 9.22 15.69
CA LYS A 118 8.39 8.32 15.77
C LYS A 118 8.50 7.58 17.11
N ASN A 119 7.41 7.51 17.88
CA ASN A 119 7.40 6.76 19.14
C ASN A 119 7.12 5.29 18.86
N TYR A 120 8.20 4.53 18.66
CA TYR A 120 8.15 3.08 18.55
C TYR A 120 8.65 2.46 19.85
N LEU A 121 8.08 1.32 20.24
CA LEU A 121 8.45 0.62 21.49
C LEU A 121 9.87 0.03 21.41
N ASN A 122 10.33 -0.33 20.22
CA ASN A 122 11.70 -0.79 19.96
C ASN A 122 12.07 -0.67 18.48
N ASP A 123 13.35 -0.91 18.18
CA ASP A 123 13.90 -0.78 16.82
C ASP A 123 13.28 -1.77 15.81
N ILE A 124 12.87 -2.97 16.25
CA ILE A 124 12.24 -3.97 15.37
C ILE A 124 10.87 -3.47 14.90
N ILE A 125 10.08 -2.90 15.81
CA ILE A 125 8.77 -2.33 15.47
C ILE A 125 8.95 -1.13 14.54
N GLU A 126 9.93 -0.26 14.83
CA GLU A 126 10.25 0.85 13.94
C GLU A 126 10.60 0.35 12.55
N GLU A 127 11.56 -0.55 12.42
CA GLU A 127 12.02 -1.06 11.14
C GLU A 127 10.89 -1.63 10.28
N VAL A 128 9.96 -2.37 10.90
CA VAL A 128 8.85 -3.03 10.19
C VAL A 128 7.71 -2.05 9.87
N THR A 129 7.47 -1.05 10.70
CA THR A 129 6.26 -0.22 10.60
C THR A 129 6.50 1.26 10.30
N LYS A 130 7.77 1.73 10.22
CA LYS A 130 8.09 3.14 9.96
C LYS A 130 7.50 3.66 8.64
N GLU A 131 7.46 2.84 7.61
CA GLU A 131 6.91 3.19 6.29
C GLU A 131 5.39 3.43 6.33
N THR A 132 4.71 2.95 7.37
CA THR A 132 3.28 3.10 7.62
C THR A 132 2.99 3.83 8.93
N PHE A 133 3.95 4.61 9.45
CA PHE A 133 3.82 5.44 10.66
C PHE A 133 3.34 4.67 11.90
N GLY A 134 3.79 3.42 12.06
CA GLY A 134 3.44 2.56 13.19
C GLY A 134 2.19 1.70 12.99
N PHE A 135 1.50 1.82 11.85
CA PHE A 135 0.30 1.02 11.57
C PHE A 135 0.63 -0.28 10.84
N MET A 136 -0.04 -1.36 11.21
CA MET A 136 0.03 -2.64 10.53
C MET A 136 -0.99 -2.70 9.39
N ILE A 137 -0.73 -1.96 8.31
CA ILE A 137 -1.60 -1.87 7.14
C ILE A 137 -1.45 -3.10 6.26
N PHE A 138 -0.22 -3.62 6.16
CA PHE A 138 0.10 -4.76 5.32
C PHE A 138 0.21 -6.05 6.13
N GLN A 139 -0.28 -7.14 5.53
CA GLN A 139 -0.25 -8.48 6.15
C GLN A 139 1.18 -8.94 6.46
N GLU A 140 2.11 -8.56 5.61
CA GLU A 140 3.52 -8.88 5.73
C GLU A 140 4.15 -8.25 6.98
N GLN A 141 3.63 -7.11 7.44
CA GLN A 141 4.11 -6.47 8.66
C GLN A 141 3.77 -7.31 9.90
N ILE A 142 2.57 -7.90 9.97
CA ILE A 142 2.17 -8.82 11.06
C ILE A 142 3.08 -10.04 11.06
N ALA A 143 3.31 -10.65 9.89
CA ALA A 143 4.17 -11.83 9.75
C ALA A 143 5.61 -11.54 10.20
N LEU A 144 6.17 -10.41 9.77
CA LEU A 144 7.54 -10.00 10.13
C LEU A 144 7.66 -9.68 11.62
N LEU A 145 6.69 -8.98 12.21
CA LEU A 145 6.71 -8.68 13.65
C LEU A 145 6.59 -9.97 14.48
N ALA A 146 5.69 -10.89 14.11
CA ALA A 146 5.56 -12.17 14.78
C ALA A 146 6.87 -12.98 14.72
N HIS A 147 7.52 -13.03 13.56
CA HIS A 147 8.79 -13.72 13.35
C HIS A 147 9.95 -13.07 14.14
N ARG A 148 10.08 -11.76 14.09
CA ARG A 148 11.24 -11.06 14.64
C ARG A 148 11.17 -10.81 16.16
N LEU A 149 9.96 -10.63 16.69
CA LEU A 149 9.75 -10.42 18.14
C LEU A 149 9.53 -11.72 18.89
N GLY A 150 8.88 -12.71 18.28
CA GLY A 150 8.54 -13.97 18.92
C GLY A 150 9.76 -14.88 19.16
N ASP A 151 9.58 -15.84 20.06
CA ASP A 151 10.53 -16.91 20.32
C ASP A 151 10.29 -18.08 19.35
N ASN A 152 11.29 -18.39 18.52
CA ASN A 152 11.25 -19.47 17.54
C ASN A 152 9.98 -19.48 16.62
N ILE A 153 9.44 -18.33 16.29
CA ILE A 153 8.37 -18.23 15.29
C ILE A 153 9.02 -18.09 13.91
N SER A 154 8.84 -19.08 13.05
CA SER A 154 9.31 -19.01 11.68
C SER A 154 8.52 -17.98 10.85
N LEU A 155 9.10 -17.50 9.76
CA LEU A 155 8.38 -16.60 8.85
C LEU A 155 7.14 -17.27 8.23
N GLU A 156 7.18 -18.58 8.02
CA GLU A 156 6.05 -19.35 7.55
C GLU A 156 4.91 -19.37 8.57
N GLU A 157 5.21 -19.62 9.84
CA GLU A 157 4.23 -19.52 10.94
C GLU A 157 3.65 -18.09 11.03
N GLY A 158 4.50 -17.05 10.91
CA GLY A 158 4.07 -15.66 10.86
C GLY A 158 3.10 -15.39 9.70
N ASN A 159 3.36 -15.92 8.51
CA ASN A 159 2.47 -15.81 7.36
C ASN A 159 1.14 -16.57 7.57
N ASN A 160 1.18 -17.73 8.24
CA ASN A 160 -0.02 -18.51 8.57
C ASN A 160 -0.83 -17.87 9.71
N LEU A 161 -0.18 -17.15 10.62
CA LEU A 161 -0.82 -16.48 11.75
C LEU A 161 -2.03 -15.62 11.32
N ARG A 162 -1.92 -14.91 10.21
CA ARG A 162 -3.01 -14.13 9.63
C ARG A 162 -4.29 -14.95 9.44
N LYS A 163 -4.18 -16.21 8.97
CA LYS A 163 -5.32 -17.10 8.77
C LYS A 163 -5.88 -17.59 10.10
N LEU A 164 -5.02 -17.76 11.09
CA LEU A 164 -5.39 -18.19 12.44
C LEU A 164 -6.09 -17.08 13.21
N LEU A 165 -5.60 -15.85 13.11
CA LEU A 165 -6.18 -14.69 13.80
C LEU A 165 -7.62 -14.39 13.38
N THR A 166 -7.99 -14.70 12.14
CA THR A 166 -9.37 -14.50 11.64
C THR A 166 -10.32 -15.64 11.99
N LYS A 167 -9.82 -16.80 12.44
CA LYS A 167 -10.65 -17.93 12.85
C LYS A 167 -11.24 -17.66 14.23
N LYS A 168 -12.57 -17.78 14.32
CA LYS A 168 -13.31 -17.77 15.59
C LYS A 168 -13.72 -19.22 15.92
N GLY A 169 -13.52 -19.66 17.15
CA GLY A 169 -13.99 -20.96 17.62
C GLY A 169 -12.95 -21.80 18.37
N THR A 170 -13.33 -23.01 18.69
CA THR A 170 -12.52 -24.04 19.35
C THR A 170 -12.00 -25.06 18.32
N GLY A 171 -10.84 -25.67 18.58
CA GLY A 171 -10.24 -26.71 17.74
C GLY A 171 -8.78 -26.45 17.39
N LYS A 172 -8.16 -27.31 16.58
CA LYS A 172 -6.73 -27.26 16.25
C LYS A 172 -6.20 -25.88 15.87
N GLY A 173 -6.99 -25.08 15.17
CA GLY A 173 -6.56 -23.73 14.78
C GLY A 173 -6.53 -22.72 15.94
N PHE A 174 -7.27 -22.98 17.02
CA PHE A 174 -7.23 -22.17 18.22
C PHE A 174 -6.01 -22.54 19.08
N GLU A 175 -5.73 -23.82 19.22
CA GLU A 175 -4.54 -24.30 19.94
C GLU A 175 -3.25 -23.80 19.29
N GLU A 176 -3.16 -23.85 17.97
CA GLU A 176 -2.03 -23.32 17.20
C GLU A 176 -1.89 -21.81 17.37
N LYS A 177 -2.97 -21.05 17.34
CA LYS A 177 -2.97 -19.61 17.60
C LYS A 177 -2.47 -19.29 19.00
N ASP A 178 -2.91 -20.03 20.02
CA ASP A 178 -2.54 -19.80 21.42
C ASP A 178 -1.07 -20.16 21.66
N ASP A 179 -0.56 -21.25 21.07
CA ASP A 179 0.85 -21.58 21.10
C ASP A 179 1.72 -20.45 20.50
N ILE A 180 1.37 -19.96 19.33
CA ILE A 180 2.09 -18.84 18.69
C ILE A 180 2.02 -17.59 19.58
N ARG A 181 0.87 -17.31 20.21
CA ARG A 181 0.71 -16.18 21.12
C ARG A 181 1.66 -16.28 22.32
N LEU A 182 1.71 -17.42 22.96
CA LEU A 182 2.59 -17.64 24.12
C LEU A 182 4.08 -17.46 23.75
N ARG A 183 4.49 -18.03 22.61
CA ARG A 183 5.85 -17.87 22.09
C ARG A 183 6.13 -16.41 21.69
N PHE A 184 5.16 -15.71 21.14
CA PHE A 184 5.29 -14.30 20.81
C PHE A 184 5.51 -13.44 22.05
N ILE A 185 4.68 -13.59 23.07
CA ILE A 185 4.79 -12.82 24.32
C ILE A 185 6.12 -13.12 25.00
N ARG A 186 6.53 -14.40 25.10
CA ARG A 186 7.84 -14.79 25.66
C ARG A 186 8.99 -14.13 24.92
N GLY A 187 9.02 -14.20 23.59
CA GLY A 187 10.05 -13.58 22.78
C GLY A 187 10.12 -12.05 22.90
N CYS A 188 8.98 -11.38 23.08
CA CYS A 188 8.94 -9.94 23.37
C CYS A 188 9.56 -9.63 24.74
N VAL A 189 9.22 -10.39 25.77
CA VAL A 189 9.75 -10.22 27.13
C VAL A 189 11.26 -10.47 27.15
N ASP A 190 11.75 -11.49 26.45
CA ASP A 190 13.19 -11.78 26.30
C ASP A 190 13.94 -10.63 25.59
N LYS A 191 13.23 -9.81 24.83
CA LYS A 191 13.74 -8.58 24.16
C LYS A 191 13.46 -7.31 24.97
N SER A 192 13.30 -7.44 26.28
CA SER A 192 13.15 -6.34 27.25
C SER A 192 11.84 -5.53 27.11
N MET A 193 10.81 -6.10 26.50
CA MET A 193 9.47 -5.52 26.52
C MET A 193 8.70 -6.00 27.75
N SER A 194 7.80 -5.18 28.28
CA SER A 194 6.88 -5.65 29.32
C SER A 194 5.84 -6.62 28.74
N GLN A 195 5.30 -7.47 29.60
CA GLN A 195 4.22 -8.37 29.20
C GLN A 195 3.01 -7.59 28.67
N GLU A 196 2.69 -6.45 29.27
CA GLU A 196 1.57 -5.59 28.85
C GLU A 196 1.79 -5.04 27.42
N GLU A 197 3.01 -4.60 27.11
CA GLU A 197 3.37 -4.14 25.76
C GLU A 197 3.24 -5.27 24.73
N ALA A 198 3.71 -6.46 25.07
CA ALA A 198 3.60 -7.63 24.19
C ALA A 198 2.13 -8.03 23.94
N GLU A 199 1.30 -8.03 25.00
CA GLU A 199 -0.13 -8.29 24.89
C GLU A 199 -0.84 -7.23 24.02
N ASN A 200 -0.49 -5.96 24.16
CA ASN A 200 -1.03 -4.88 23.35
C ASN A 200 -0.68 -5.05 21.87
N ILE A 201 0.55 -5.47 21.55
CA ILE A 201 0.93 -5.76 20.16
C ILE A 201 0.14 -6.94 19.62
N TRP A 202 -0.05 -8.00 20.42
CA TRP A 202 -0.86 -9.15 20.01
C TRP A 202 -2.31 -8.76 19.73
N GLN A 203 -2.91 -7.95 20.58
CA GLN A 203 -4.26 -7.41 20.36
C GLN A 203 -4.34 -6.59 19.06
N ASN A 204 -3.28 -5.83 18.74
CA ASN A 204 -3.20 -5.15 17.46
C ASN A 204 -3.10 -6.14 16.28
N PHE A 205 -2.40 -7.27 16.42
CA PHE A 205 -2.44 -8.33 15.40
C PHE A 205 -3.85 -8.82 15.16
N GLU A 206 -4.60 -9.12 16.22
CA GLU A 206 -6.00 -9.55 16.12
C GLU A 206 -6.89 -8.50 15.48
N TYR A 207 -6.71 -7.24 15.85
CA TYR A 207 -7.45 -6.11 15.29
C TYR A 207 -7.16 -5.92 13.81
N PHE A 208 -5.89 -5.87 13.42
CA PHE A 208 -5.49 -5.63 12.03
C PHE A 208 -5.55 -6.86 11.14
N SER A 209 -5.62 -8.08 11.67
CA SER A 209 -5.67 -9.30 10.87
C SER A 209 -6.85 -9.36 9.90
N GLY A 210 -8.00 -8.81 10.30
CA GLY A 210 -9.19 -8.70 9.45
C GLY A 210 -9.08 -7.61 8.39
N TYR A 211 -8.10 -6.70 8.50
CA TYR A 211 -7.96 -5.52 7.66
C TYR A 211 -6.66 -5.47 6.86
N GLY A 212 -5.67 -6.27 7.24
CA GLY A 212 -4.37 -6.30 6.57
C GLY A 212 -4.50 -6.59 5.07
N PHE A 213 -3.76 -5.85 4.25
CA PHE A 213 -3.76 -5.98 2.80
C PHE A 213 -2.44 -6.57 2.31
N ASN A 214 -2.46 -7.32 1.22
CA ASN A 214 -1.23 -7.83 0.63
C ASN A 214 -0.41 -6.67 0.06
N LYS A 215 0.82 -6.49 0.56
CA LYS A 215 1.69 -5.36 0.20
C LYS A 215 2.08 -5.39 -1.27
N SER A 216 2.46 -6.54 -1.80
CA SER A 216 2.89 -6.64 -3.20
C SER A 216 1.77 -6.28 -4.18
N HIS A 217 0.54 -6.72 -3.89
CA HIS A 217 -0.63 -6.32 -4.67
C HIS A 217 -0.89 -4.81 -4.55
N ALA A 218 -0.87 -4.25 -3.33
CA ALA A 218 -1.09 -2.81 -3.12
C ALA A 218 -0.05 -1.96 -3.87
N VAL A 219 1.23 -2.34 -3.81
CA VAL A 219 2.32 -1.64 -4.50
C VAL A 219 2.16 -1.73 -6.02
N SER A 220 1.89 -2.91 -6.57
CA SER A 220 1.69 -3.09 -8.03
C SER A 220 0.57 -2.19 -8.58
N TYR A 221 -0.56 -2.14 -7.87
CA TYR A 221 -1.69 -1.30 -8.25
C TYR A 221 -1.41 0.20 -8.03
N SER A 222 -0.60 0.55 -7.04
CA SER A 222 -0.19 1.93 -6.79
C SER A 222 0.78 2.45 -7.86
N ILE A 223 1.63 1.59 -8.40
CA ILE A 223 2.46 1.92 -9.56
C ILE A 223 1.58 2.26 -10.77
N LEU A 224 0.52 1.48 -11.01
CA LEU A 224 -0.43 1.79 -12.07
C LEU A 224 -1.13 3.15 -11.85
N SER A 225 -1.57 3.44 -10.62
CA SER A 225 -2.11 4.76 -10.28
C SER A 225 -1.11 5.89 -10.51
N TYR A 226 0.16 5.64 -10.20
CA TYR A 226 1.23 6.60 -10.40
C TYR A 226 1.54 6.83 -11.88
N GLN A 227 1.54 5.80 -12.72
CA GLN A 227 1.69 5.90 -14.18
C GLN A 227 0.59 6.79 -14.78
N CYS A 228 -0.67 6.60 -14.36
CA CYS A 228 -1.78 7.49 -14.74
C CYS A 228 -1.50 8.94 -14.33
N ALA A 229 -1.07 9.14 -13.09
CA ALA A 229 -0.77 10.46 -12.55
C ALA A 229 0.42 11.13 -13.25
N TRP A 230 1.45 10.36 -13.61
CA TRP A 230 2.59 10.84 -14.38
C TRP A 230 2.18 11.31 -15.77
N LEU A 231 1.38 10.52 -16.50
CA LEU A 231 0.82 10.92 -17.79
C LEU A 231 -0.04 12.18 -17.67
N PHE A 232 -0.89 12.26 -16.65
CA PHE A 232 -1.71 13.45 -16.43
C PHE A 232 -0.88 14.68 -16.05
N ASN A 233 0.24 14.50 -15.33
CA ASN A 233 1.10 15.62 -14.95
C ASN A 233 1.88 16.19 -16.14
N TYR A 234 2.43 15.33 -16.99
CA TYR A 234 3.33 15.73 -18.07
C TYR A 234 2.65 15.90 -19.42
N TYR A 235 1.55 15.18 -19.67
CA TYR A 235 0.80 15.19 -20.92
C TYR A 235 -0.70 15.30 -20.67
N PRO A 236 -1.15 16.39 -19.99
CA PRO A 236 -2.55 16.49 -19.55
C PRO A 236 -3.56 16.40 -20.70
N GLU A 237 -3.26 16.96 -21.88
CA GLU A 237 -4.17 16.89 -23.02
C GLU A 237 -4.27 15.48 -23.59
N CYS A 238 -3.14 14.75 -23.65
CA CYS A 238 -3.13 13.38 -24.13
C CYS A 238 -3.84 12.44 -23.15
N TRP A 239 -3.67 12.67 -21.84
CA TRP A 239 -4.37 11.93 -20.81
C TRP A 239 -5.88 12.17 -20.86
N MET A 240 -6.30 13.42 -20.94
CA MET A 240 -7.72 13.79 -21.01
C MET A 240 -8.39 13.35 -22.33
N ALA A 241 -7.64 13.20 -23.41
CA ALA A 241 -8.14 12.64 -24.66
C ALA A 241 -8.32 11.11 -24.62
N ALA A 242 -7.58 10.44 -23.74
CA ALA A 242 -7.68 8.99 -23.51
C ALA A 242 -8.76 8.63 -22.46
N PHE A 243 -9.07 9.54 -21.53
CA PHE A 243 -10.10 9.42 -20.49
C PHE A 243 -11.50 9.65 -21.04
#